data_85fd019edd4de77e81eaa501a926e937
#
_entry.id   85fd019edd4de77e81eaa501a926e937
#
_cell.length_a   1.000
_cell.length_b   1.000
_cell.length_c   1.000
_cell.angle_alpha   90.00
_cell.angle_beta   90.00
_cell.angle_gamma   90.00
#
_symmetry.space_group_name_H-M   'P 1'
#
loop_
_entity.id
_entity.type
_entity.pdbx_description
1 polymer ?
#
loop_
_entity_poly.entity_id
_entity_poly.type
_entity_poly.pdbx_seq_one_letter_code
_entity_poly.pdbx_strand_id
1 'polypeptide(L)'
;MKKNIKQIINIFKHLRKILIHKYWVCLYCFKCGLYWRGLVHDLSKFSPVEFFESVKYYQGNSSPINAAKTDKGYSIAWQHHKGRNKHHYEYWTDNYDNGTTCIKMPFIYAVEMLCDYLGAARAYWGKDFTYTAEYNWWHEKKKIAKMHPDTKNFITHVLRELAKYEKCDYIINNILQYNNLLLIYQKYN
;
A
#
# COMPACT_ATOMS: atom_id res chain seq x y z
N MET A 1 -20.06 -25.97 14.53
CA MET A 1 -20.42 -24.79 15.31
C MET A 1 -19.24 -23.85 15.56
N LYS A 2 -18.14 -24.24 16.18
CA LYS A 2 -16.96 -23.38 16.47
C LYS A 2 -16.34 -22.70 15.24
N LYS A 3 -16.27 -23.36 14.06
CA LYS A 3 -15.71 -22.81 12.81
C LYS A 3 -16.55 -21.65 12.27
N ASN A 4 -17.87 -21.73 12.33
CA ASN A 4 -18.77 -20.68 11.86
C ASN A 4 -18.70 -19.43 12.75
N ILE A 5 -18.60 -19.60 14.06
CA ILE A 5 -18.44 -18.48 15.02
C ILE A 5 -17.12 -17.74 14.76
N LYS A 6 -16.01 -18.46 14.56
CA LYS A 6 -14.72 -17.86 14.23
C LYS A 6 -14.81 -17.02 12.93
N GLN A 7 -15.51 -17.53 11.93
CA GLN A 7 -15.65 -16.85 10.66
C GLN A 7 -16.46 -15.55 10.78
N ILE A 8 -17.55 -15.58 11.55
CA ILE A 8 -18.35 -14.37 11.85
C ILE A 8 -17.50 -13.33 12.59
N ILE A 9 -16.73 -13.72 13.58
CA ILE A 9 -15.83 -12.83 14.30
C ILE A 9 -14.79 -12.22 13.36
N ASN A 10 -14.26 -13.00 12.43
CA ASN A 10 -13.28 -12.51 11.45
C ASN A 10 -13.88 -11.49 10.48
N ILE A 11 -15.17 -11.59 10.12
CA ILE A 11 -15.87 -10.58 9.30
C ILE A 11 -15.76 -9.20 9.97
N PHE A 12 -16.16 -9.09 11.23
CA PHE A 12 -16.11 -7.82 11.94
C PHE A 12 -14.69 -7.32 12.19
N LYS A 13 -13.77 -8.20 12.54
CA LYS A 13 -12.36 -7.84 12.74
C LYS A 13 -11.71 -7.38 11.45
N HIS A 14 -11.97 -8.05 10.34
CA HIS A 14 -11.44 -7.66 9.03
C HIS A 14 -12.04 -6.34 8.55
N LEU A 15 -13.36 -6.18 8.66
CA LEU A 15 -14.04 -4.92 8.33
C LEU A 15 -13.44 -3.75 9.13
N ARG A 16 -13.28 -3.91 10.45
CA ARG A 16 -12.63 -2.90 11.30
C ARG A 16 -11.21 -2.59 10.81
N LYS A 17 -10.42 -3.59 10.40
CA LYS A 17 -9.07 -3.39 9.89
C LYS A 17 -9.07 -2.60 8.58
N ILE A 18 -9.99 -2.90 7.65
CA ILE A 18 -10.16 -2.13 6.40
C ILE A 18 -10.50 -0.67 6.71
N LEU A 19 -11.43 -0.41 7.63
CA LEU A 19 -11.83 0.95 7.97
C LEU A 19 -10.69 1.76 8.62
N ILE A 20 -9.91 1.14 9.51
CA ILE A 20 -8.72 1.79 10.12
C ILE A 20 -7.68 2.10 9.04
N HIS A 21 -7.40 1.16 8.15
CA HIS A 21 -6.47 1.36 7.05
C HIS A 21 -6.94 2.51 6.16
N LYS A 22 -8.20 2.47 5.71
CA LYS A 22 -8.81 3.52 4.89
C LYS A 22 -8.75 4.91 5.54
N TYR A 23 -9.01 4.98 6.84
CA TYR A 23 -8.91 6.23 7.60
C TYR A 23 -7.49 6.82 7.52
N TRP A 24 -6.46 6.03 7.81
CA TRP A 24 -5.09 6.51 7.77
C TRP A 24 -4.62 6.89 6.36
N VAL A 25 -4.96 6.07 5.35
CA VAL A 25 -4.63 6.40 3.95
C VAL A 25 -5.33 7.67 3.52
N CYS A 26 -6.60 7.86 3.86
CA CYS A 26 -7.36 9.08 3.58
C CYS A 26 -6.67 10.30 4.19
N LEU A 27 -6.24 10.23 5.46
CA LEU A 27 -5.51 11.32 6.11
C LEU A 27 -4.19 11.66 5.40
N TYR A 28 -3.39 10.66 5.05
CA TYR A 28 -2.14 10.88 4.31
C TYR A 28 -2.39 11.43 2.91
N CYS A 29 -3.37 10.90 2.19
CA CYS A 29 -3.77 11.42 0.89
C CYS A 29 -4.23 12.88 0.97
N PHE A 30 -5.00 13.26 1.99
CA PHE A 30 -5.44 14.64 2.21
C PHE A 30 -4.26 15.57 2.47
N LYS A 31 -3.32 15.16 3.29
CA LYS A 31 -2.06 15.89 3.52
C LYS A 31 -1.24 16.09 2.23
N CYS A 32 -1.34 15.16 1.29
CA CYS A 32 -0.69 15.24 -0.02
C CYS A 32 -1.54 15.97 -1.09
N GLY A 33 -2.72 16.50 -0.75
CA GLY A 33 -3.63 17.14 -1.71
C GLY A 33 -4.41 16.15 -2.60
N LEU A 34 -4.36 14.85 -2.31
CA LEU A 34 -5.05 13.80 -3.06
C LEU A 34 -6.46 13.50 -2.50
N TYR A 35 -7.28 14.53 -2.33
CA TYR A 35 -8.58 14.42 -1.63
C TYR A 35 -9.48 13.31 -2.19
N TRP A 36 -9.76 13.36 -3.49
CA TRP A 36 -10.62 12.36 -4.13
C TRP A 36 -10.05 10.94 -4.00
N ARG A 37 -8.74 10.79 -4.21
CA ARG A 37 -8.09 9.48 -4.09
C ARG A 37 -8.16 8.91 -2.69
N GLY A 38 -7.99 9.73 -1.67
CA GLY A 38 -8.14 9.32 -0.28
C GLY A 38 -9.56 8.80 0.04
N LEU A 39 -10.59 9.44 -0.53
CA LEU A 39 -11.98 8.99 -0.34
C LEU A 39 -12.27 7.66 -1.02
N VAL A 40 -11.81 7.47 -2.27
CA VAL A 40 -12.10 6.28 -3.07
C VAL A 40 -11.06 5.17 -2.95
N HIS A 41 -9.97 5.42 -2.21
CA HIS A 41 -8.89 4.45 -2.01
C HIS A 41 -9.45 3.10 -1.56
N ASP A 42 -9.06 2.05 -2.25
CA ASP A 42 -9.36 0.65 -1.89
C ASP A 42 -10.84 0.30 -1.69
N LEU A 43 -11.76 0.99 -2.37
CA LEU A 43 -13.17 0.60 -2.34
C LEU A 43 -13.40 -0.83 -2.83
N SER A 44 -12.51 -1.34 -3.67
CA SER A 44 -12.55 -2.73 -4.15
C SER A 44 -12.46 -3.76 -3.02
N LYS A 45 -11.86 -3.43 -1.88
CA LYS A 45 -11.78 -4.30 -0.69
C LYS A 45 -13.14 -4.69 -0.11
N PHE A 46 -14.20 -3.93 -0.43
CA PHE A 46 -15.58 -4.27 -0.05
C PHE A 46 -16.28 -5.19 -1.05
N SER A 47 -15.64 -5.50 -2.19
CA SER A 47 -16.20 -6.48 -3.13
C SER A 47 -16.20 -7.88 -2.50
N PRO A 48 -17.19 -8.73 -2.83
CA PRO A 48 -17.26 -10.09 -2.31
C PRO A 48 -15.97 -10.90 -2.56
N VAL A 49 -15.34 -10.71 -3.72
CA VAL A 49 -14.12 -11.43 -4.12
C VAL A 49 -12.95 -11.12 -3.18
N GLU A 50 -12.73 -9.84 -2.86
CA GLU A 50 -11.63 -9.46 -1.97
C GLU A 50 -11.99 -9.71 -0.51
N PHE A 51 -13.21 -9.35 -0.12
CA PHE A 51 -13.64 -9.38 1.28
C PHE A 51 -13.67 -10.81 1.85
N PHE A 52 -14.34 -11.74 1.18
CA PHE A 52 -14.51 -13.09 1.74
C PHE A 52 -13.24 -13.94 1.69
N GLU A 53 -12.38 -13.79 0.67
CA GLU A 53 -11.07 -14.43 0.72
C GLU A 53 -10.24 -13.88 1.87
N SER A 54 -10.24 -12.56 2.06
CA SER A 54 -9.53 -11.91 3.16
C SER A 54 -10.06 -12.31 4.54
N VAL A 55 -11.37 -12.46 4.71
CA VAL A 55 -11.96 -12.98 5.95
C VAL A 55 -11.50 -14.41 6.25
N LYS A 56 -11.44 -15.26 5.21
CA LYS A 56 -10.97 -16.66 5.35
C LYS A 56 -9.54 -16.73 5.88
N TYR A 57 -8.66 -15.86 5.40
CA TYR A 57 -7.23 -15.84 5.72
C TYR A 57 -6.85 -14.80 6.78
N TYR A 58 -7.83 -14.21 7.47
CA TYR A 58 -7.59 -13.17 8.45
C TYR A 58 -6.83 -13.68 9.68
N GLN A 59 -5.67 -13.06 9.97
CA GLN A 59 -4.82 -13.37 11.13
C GLN A 59 -4.68 -12.19 12.11
N GLY A 60 -5.08 -10.98 11.71
CA GLY A 60 -5.06 -9.78 12.56
C GLY A 60 -3.75 -8.98 12.56
N ASN A 61 -2.62 -9.63 12.44
CA ASN A 61 -1.28 -9.05 12.55
C ASN A 61 -0.57 -8.84 11.20
N SER A 62 -1.11 -9.37 10.11
CA SER A 62 -0.54 -9.28 8.77
C SER A 62 -1.63 -9.29 7.71
N SER A 63 -1.24 -8.98 6.45
CA SER A 63 -2.16 -9.00 5.33
C SER A 63 -2.71 -10.41 5.07
N PRO A 64 -4.05 -10.58 4.99
CA PRO A 64 -4.66 -11.86 4.60
C PRO A 64 -4.20 -12.38 3.24
N ILE A 65 -3.85 -11.47 2.33
CA ILE A 65 -3.31 -11.79 1.00
C ILE A 65 -2.02 -12.62 1.11
N ASN A 66 -1.12 -12.26 2.03
CA ASN A 66 0.11 -13.01 2.24
C ASN A 66 -0.19 -14.41 2.77
N ALA A 67 -1.12 -14.55 3.72
CA ALA A 67 -1.54 -15.84 4.23
C ALA A 67 -2.16 -16.73 3.14
N ALA A 68 -2.99 -16.15 2.26
CA ALA A 68 -3.55 -16.86 1.10
C ALA A 68 -2.46 -17.33 0.13
N LYS A 69 -1.47 -16.47 -0.16
CA LYS A 69 -0.33 -16.81 -1.03
C LYS A 69 0.55 -17.90 -0.41
N THR A 70 0.77 -17.88 0.89
CA THR A 70 1.52 -18.93 1.59
C THR A 70 0.81 -20.29 1.52
N ASP A 71 -0.51 -20.29 1.65
CA ASP A 71 -1.33 -21.51 1.63
C ASP A 71 -1.50 -22.09 0.21
N LYS A 72 -1.76 -21.23 -0.79
CA LYS A 72 -2.16 -21.68 -2.14
C LYS A 72 -1.16 -21.33 -3.25
N GLY A 73 -0.10 -20.56 -2.97
CA GLY A 73 0.79 -19.98 -3.96
C GLY A 73 0.24 -18.72 -4.65
N TYR A 74 -1.04 -18.39 -4.48
CA TYR A 74 -1.70 -17.24 -5.10
C TYR A 74 -2.82 -16.68 -4.21
N SER A 75 -3.36 -15.50 -4.59
CA SER A 75 -4.56 -14.91 -4.00
C SER A 75 -5.44 -14.30 -5.11
N ILE A 76 -6.70 -14.74 -5.17
CA ILE A 76 -7.69 -14.19 -6.10
C ILE A 76 -8.07 -12.76 -5.68
N ALA A 77 -8.19 -12.52 -4.37
CA ALA A 77 -8.38 -11.18 -3.84
C ALA A 77 -7.28 -10.23 -4.33
N TRP A 78 -6.02 -10.68 -4.33
CA TRP A 78 -4.91 -9.86 -4.83
C TRP A 78 -4.99 -9.61 -6.33
N GLN A 79 -5.31 -10.62 -7.13
CA GLN A 79 -5.46 -10.44 -8.58
C GLN A 79 -6.56 -9.42 -8.91
N HIS A 80 -7.70 -9.52 -8.21
CA HIS A 80 -8.79 -8.57 -8.35
C HIS A 80 -8.37 -7.16 -7.89
N HIS A 81 -7.69 -7.07 -6.74
CA HIS A 81 -7.27 -5.83 -6.12
C HIS A 81 -6.25 -5.06 -6.97
N LYS A 82 -5.13 -5.69 -7.31
CA LYS A 82 -4.07 -5.03 -8.10
C LYS A 82 -4.52 -4.60 -9.49
N GLY A 83 -5.47 -5.32 -10.09
CA GLY A 83 -6.01 -4.98 -11.41
C GLY A 83 -6.94 -3.75 -11.40
N ARG A 84 -7.43 -3.32 -10.25
CA ARG A 84 -8.35 -2.18 -10.08
C ARG A 84 -7.74 -0.96 -9.43
N ASN A 85 -6.61 -1.15 -8.74
CA ASN A 85 -5.98 -0.12 -7.92
C ASN A 85 -4.62 0.27 -8.49
N LYS A 86 -4.61 1.39 -9.23
CA LYS A 86 -3.42 1.88 -9.95
C LYS A 86 -2.29 2.36 -9.03
N HIS A 87 -2.52 2.49 -7.73
CA HIS A 87 -1.46 2.79 -6.76
C HIS A 87 -0.59 1.58 -6.41
N HIS A 88 -0.95 0.38 -6.85
CA HIS A 88 -0.07 -0.79 -6.75
C HIS A 88 0.88 -0.85 -7.93
N TYR A 89 2.18 -0.97 -7.66
CA TYR A 89 3.20 -1.03 -8.73
C TYR A 89 3.05 -2.26 -9.61
N GLU A 90 2.44 -3.32 -9.11
CA GLU A 90 2.13 -4.54 -9.87
C GLU A 90 1.10 -4.32 -10.98
N TYR A 91 0.30 -3.25 -10.91
CA TYR A 91 -0.54 -2.80 -12.03
C TYR A 91 0.30 -2.33 -13.22
N TRP A 92 1.49 -1.79 -12.95
CA TRP A 92 2.41 -1.18 -13.91
C TRP A 92 3.52 -2.15 -14.34
N THR A 93 3.24 -3.45 -14.27
CA THR A 93 4.12 -4.50 -14.77
C THR A 93 3.49 -5.15 -15.98
N ASP A 94 4.23 -5.16 -17.10
CA ASP A 94 3.86 -5.89 -18.28
C ASP A 94 4.66 -7.20 -18.32
N ASN A 95 3.93 -8.31 -18.38
CA ASN A 95 4.51 -9.64 -18.47
C ASN A 95 4.40 -10.13 -19.91
N TYR A 96 5.53 -10.37 -20.51
CA TYR A 96 5.67 -10.91 -21.85
C TYR A 96 6.47 -12.21 -21.82
N ASP A 97 6.38 -13.03 -22.86
CA ASP A 97 7.04 -14.33 -22.90
C ASP A 97 8.56 -14.26 -22.67
N ASN A 98 9.16 -13.12 -22.99
CA ASN A 98 10.57 -12.83 -22.79
C ASN A 98 10.91 -12.17 -21.45
N GLY A 99 9.94 -12.01 -20.53
CA GLY A 99 10.19 -11.47 -19.20
C GLY A 99 9.15 -10.49 -18.70
N THR A 100 9.54 -9.68 -17.72
CA THR A 100 8.69 -8.69 -17.07
C THR A 100 9.28 -7.29 -17.28
N THR A 101 8.51 -6.38 -17.86
CA THR A 101 8.85 -4.97 -17.97
C THR A 101 8.12 -4.15 -16.90
N CYS A 102 8.86 -3.32 -16.20
CA CYS A 102 8.29 -2.42 -15.19
C CYS A 102 8.04 -1.04 -15.82
N ILE A 103 6.78 -0.69 -15.99
CA ILE A 103 6.36 0.62 -16.50
C ILE A 103 6.43 1.64 -15.38
N LYS A 104 6.92 2.86 -15.69
CA LYS A 104 6.91 3.97 -14.74
C LYS A 104 5.48 4.35 -14.42
N MET A 105 5.09 4.23 -13.15
CA MET A 105 3.76 4.67 -12.74
C MET A 105 3.68 6.21 -12.70
N PRO A 106 2.54 6.82 -13.08
CA PRO A 106 2.38 8.26 -12.94
C PRO A 106 2.56 8.72 -11.50
N PHE A 107 3.17 9.90 -11.32
CA PHE A 107 3.57 10.42 -10.00
C PHE A 107 2.43 10.42 -8.97
N ILE A 108 1.22 10.78 -9.40
CA ILE A 108 0.05 10.81 -8.53
C ILE A 108 -0.27 9.44 -7.90
N TYR A 109 -0.05 8.34 -8.63
CA TYR A 109 -0.22 6.98 -8.11
C TYR A 109 0.95 6.54 -7.23
N ALA A 110 2.16 7.03 -7.53
CA ALA A 110 3.31 6.78 -6.65
C ALA A 110 3.13 7.45 -5.28
N VAL A 111 2.57 8.67 -5.24
CA VAL A 111 2.20 9.35 -3.99
C VAL A 111 1.09 8.61 -3.26
N GLU A 112 0.05 8.14 -3.95
CA GLU A 112 -1.02 7.33 -3.35
C GLU A 112 -0.47 6.01 -2.78
N MET A 113 0.45 5.33 -3.48
CA MET A 113 1.14 4.14 -2.99
C MET A 113 1.94 4.41 -1.70
N LEU A 114 2.63 5.56 -1.61
CA LEU A 114 3.30 5.98 -0.38
C LEU A 114 2.30 6.14 0.77
N CYS A 115 1.16 6.81 0.50
CA CYS A 115 0.09 6.97 1.49
C CYS A 115 -0.49 5.62 1.93
N ASP A 116 -0.63 4.67 0.99
CA ASP A 116 -1.07 3.30 1.27
C ASP A 116 -0.10 2.57 2.21
N TYR A 117 1.20 2.63 1.95
CA TYR A 117 2.22 2.01 2.81
C TYR A 117 2.16 2.58 4.23
N LEU A 118 2.17 3.90 4.38
CA LEU A 118 2.08 4.56 5.68
C LEU A 118 0.76 4.24 6.41
N GLY A 119 -0.35 4.22 5.68
CA GLY A 119 -1.66 3.87 6.21
C GLY A 119 -1.76 2.41 6.65
N ALA A 120 -1.16 1.50 5.88
CA ALA A 120 -1.09 0.08 6.24
C ALA A 120 -0.24 -0.13 7.50
N ALA A 121 0.93 0.49 7.57
CA ALA A 121 1.79 0.44 8.75
C ALA A 121 1.07 0.94 10.00
N ARG A 122 0.39 2.09 9.94
CA ARG A 122 -0.46 2.60 11.02
C ARG A 122 -1.57 1.63 11.43
N ALA A 123 -2.20 0.98 10.46
CA ALA A 123 -3.29 0.04 10.73
C ALA A 123 -2.80 -1.26 11.39
N TYR A 124 -1.59 -1.73 11.10
CA TYR A 124 -1.05 -2.96 11.66
C TYR A 124 -0.26 -2.74 12.95
N TRP A 125 0.57 -1.70 13.02
CA TRP A 125 1.43 -1.43 14.19
C TRP A 125 0.78 -0.51 15.22
N GLY A 126 -0.24 0.26 14.84
CA GLY A 126 -0.98 1.12 15.77
C GLY A 126 -0.07 2.12 16.48
N LYS A 127 0.00 2.03 17.81
CA LYS A 127 0.84 2.90 18.65
C LYS A 127 2.35 2.67 18.46
N ASP A 128 2.75 1.50 17.99
CA ASP A 128 4.14 1.13 17.80
C ASP A 128 4.66 1.55 16.40
N PHE A 129 3.85 2.25 15.62
CA PHE A 129 4.25 2.79 14.33
C PHE A 129 5.32 3.86 14.51
N THR A 130 6.40 3.73 13.73
CA THR A 130 7.40 4.77 13.49
C THR A 130 7.73 4.85 12.00
N TYR A 131 8.16 6.01 11.52
CA TYR A 131 8.61 6.13 10.13
C TYR A 131 9.89 5.35 9.88
N THR A 132 10.76 5.22 10.89
CA THR A 132 11.94 4.36 10.83
C THR A 132 11.57 2.90 10.63
N ALA A 133 10.56 2.38 11.35
CA ALA A 133 10.11 1.00 11.17
C ALA A 133 9.56 0.77 9.75
N GLU A 134 8.78 1.72 9.21
CA GLU A 134 8.28 1.64 7.83
C GLU A 134 9.40 1.71 6.79
N TYR A 135 10.39 2.58 6.99
CA TYR A 135 11.55 2.64 6.10
C TYR A 135 12.36 1.34 6.12
N ASN A 136 12.56 0.72 7.29
CA ASN A 136 13.25 -0.57 7.42
C ASN A 136 12.46 -1.69 6.71
N TRP A 137 11.14 -1.73 6.89
CA TRP A 137 10.28 -2.66 6.14
C TRP A 137 10.42 -2.44 4.62
N TRP A 138 10.36 -1.20 4.16
CA TRP A 138 10.55 -0.86 2.75
C TRP A 138 11.94 -1.27 2.24
N HIS A 139 12.97 -1.09 3.05
CA HIS A 139 14.34 -1.46 2.68
C HIS A 139 14.47 -2.94 2.31
N GLU A 140 13.75 -3.82 2.99
CA GLU A 140 13.68 -5.24 2.64
C GLU A 140 12.73 -5.49 1.46
N LYS A 141 11.56 -4.88 1.46
CA LYS A 141 10.55 -5.02 0.40
C LYS A 141 11.09 -4.62 -0.97
N LYS A 142 11.83 -3.51 -1.07
CA LYS A 142 12.35 -3.00 -2.35
C LYS A 142 13.35 -3.93 -3.03
N LYS A 143 14.01 -4.84 -2.29
CA LYS A 143 14.96 -5.81 -2.85
C LYS A 143 14.27 -6.77 -3.81
N ILE A 144 13.04 -7.16 -3.50
CA ILE A 144 12.26 -8.13 -4.28
C ILE A 144 11.17 -7.49 -5.15
N ALA A 145 10.87 -6.21 -4.95
CA ALA A 145 9.84 -5.52 -5.70
C ALA A 145 10.27 -5.30 -7.17
N LYS A 146 9.53 -5.91 -8.09
CA LYS A 146 9.67 -5.66 -9.53
C LYS A 146 8.92 -4.37 -9.88
N MET A 147 9.62 -3.24 -9.79
CA MET A 147 9.08 -1.91 -9.92
C MET A 147 10.04 -1.04 -10.73
N HIS A 148 9.50 -0.09 -11.49
CA HIS A 148 10.33 0.88 -12.23
C HIS A 148 11.29 1.61 -11.28
N PRO A 149 12.58 1.81 -11.68
CA PRO A 149 13.60 2.41 -10.82
C PRO A 149 13.20 3.76 -10.24
N ASP A 150 12.60 4.64 -11.05
CA ASP A 150 12.20 5.99 -10.60
C ASP A 150 11.16 5.93 -9.49
N THR A 151 10.15 5.05 -9.63
CA THR A 151 9.13 4.85 -8.60
C THR A 151 9.76 4.31 -7.31
N LYS A 152 10.67 3.34 -7.44
CA LYS A 152 11.42 2.77 -6.31
C LYS A 152 12.28 3.81 -5.61
N ASN A 153 12.99 4.64 -6.36
CA ASN A 153 13.84 5.71 -5.85
C ASN A 153 13.02 6.79 -5.14
N PHE A 154 11.89 7.19 -5.72
CA PHE A 154 10.96 8.14 -5.10
C PHE A 154 10.49 7.65 -3.73
N ILE A 155 9.93 6.45 -3.63
CA ILE A 155 9.47 5.89 -2.36
C ILE A 155 10.61 5.78 -1.35
N THR A 156 11.78 5.29 -1.80
CA THR A 156 12.96 5.15 -0.94
C THR A 156 13.41 6.50 -0.38
N HIS A 157 13.45 7.53 -1.23
CA HIS A 157 13.85 8.87 -0.81
C HIS A 157 12.90 9.42 0.25
N VAL A 158 11.61 9.41 -0.02
CA VAL A 158 10.63 10.01 0.89
C VAL A 158 10.56 9.26 2.22
N LEU A 159 10.53 7.93 2.21
CA LEU A 159 10.52 7.15 3.45
C LEU A 159 11.80 7.36 4.28
N ARG A 160 12.97 7.50 3.63
CA ARG A 160 14.23 7.82 4.32
C ARG A 160 14.17 9.18 5.00
N GLU A 161 13.65 10.20 4.33
CA GLU A 161 13.53 11.54 4.92
C GLU A 161 12.52 11.56 6.07
N LEU A 162 11.40 10.85 5.93
CA LEU A 162 10.43 10.69 7.02
C LEU A 162 11.04 9.97 8.23
N ALA A 163 11.82 8.92 8.02
CA ALA A 163 12.52 8.18 9.07
C ALA A 163 13.59 9.04 9.79
N LYS A 164 14.28 9.91 9.04
CA LYS A 164 15.31 10.80 9.58
C LYS A 164 14.76 11.78 10.62
N TYR A 165 13.55 12.29 10.40
CA TYR A 165 12.96 13.34 11.22
C TYR A 165 11.86 12.87 12.16
N GLU A 166 11.30 11.67 11.97
CA GLU A 166 10.19 11.02 12.73
C GLU A 166 8.91 11.86 12.90
N LYS A 167 8.91 13.13 12.55
CA LYS A 167 7.78 14.07 12.71
C LYS A 167 7.50 14.88 11.44
N CYS A 168 8.01 14.48 10.28
CA CYS A 168 8.00 15.35 9.12
C CYS A 168 6.68 15.31 8.34
N ASP A 169 5.57 15.75 8.95
CA ASP A 169 4.33 16.08 8.24
C ASP A 169 4.57 17.10 7.11
N TYR A 170 5.62 17.91 7.24
CA TYR A 170 6.00 18.90 6.23
C TYR A 170 6.30 18.26 4.86
N ILE A 171 7.01 17.15 4.79
CA ILE A 171 7.29 16.46 3.53
C ILE A 171 5.98 15.95 2.91
N ILE A 172 5.09 15.37 3.72
CA ILE A 172 3.82 14.83 3.26
C ILE A 172 2.92 15.97 2.78
N ASN A 173 2.80 17.06 3.54
CA ASN A 173 1.93 18.20 3.23
C ASN A 173 2.35 18.92 1.94
N ASN A 174 3.62 18.87 1.57
CA ASN A 174 4.15 19.60 0.43
C ASN A 174 4.60 18.71 -0.71
N ILE A 175 4.37 17.40 -0.64
CA ILE A 175 4.93 16.43 -1.59
C ILE A 175 4.57 16.72 -3.05
N LEU A 176 3.37 17.24 -3.33
CA LEU A 176 2.93 17.61 -4.68
C LEU A 176 3.44 19.00 -5.10
N GLN A 177 3.83 19.85 -4.14
CA GLN A 177 4.34 21.20 -4.39
C GLN A 177 5.87 21.25 -4.48
N TYR A 178 6.55 20.19 -4.03
CA TYR A 178 8.01 20.12 -4.09
C TYR A 178 8.50 19.81 -5.50
N ASN A 179 8.88 20.85 -6.23
CA ASN A 179 9.57 20.70 -7.52
C ASN A 179 10.77 19.75 -7.45
N ASN A 180 11.47 19.69 -6.31
CA ASN A 180 12.60 18.79 -6.12
C ASN A 180 12.20 17.31 -6.06
N LEU A 181 11.06 16.96 -5.47
CA LEU A 181 10.55 15.58 -5.46
C LEU A 181 10.00 15.20 -6.83
N LEU A 182 9.34 16.14 -7.51
CA LEU A 182 8.94 15.97 -8.91
C LEU A 182 10.17 15.84 -9.81
N LEU A 183 11.22 16.62 -9.59
CA LEU A 183 12.48 16.53 -10.31
C LEU A 183 13.21 15.20 -10.07
N ILE A 184 13.19 14.66 -8.83
CA ILE A 184 13.71 13.32 -8.55
C ILE A 184 12.92 12.29 -9.36
N TYR A 185 11.61 12.44 -9.48
CA TYR A 185 10.76 11.54 -10.25
C TYR A 185 10.92 11.72 -11.78
N GLN A 186 11.31 12.91 -12.24
CA GLN A 186 11.51 13.26 -13.66
C GLN A 186 12.95 13.06 -14.15
N LYS A 187 13.94 13.17 -13.23
CA LYS A 187 15.37 13.19 -13.57
C LYS A 187 15.91 11.88 -14.17
N TYR A 188 15.12 10.83 -14.17
CA TYR A 188 15.48 9.51 -14.70
C TYR A 188 14.67 9.16 -15.96
N ASN A 189 14.27 10.17 -16.73
CA ASN A 189 13.71 9.98 -18.10
C ASN A 189 14.83 9.99 -19.11
#